data_83bf6e8986f54930644fa5dcc6baae56
#
_entry.id   83bf6e8986f54930644fa5dcc6baae56
#
_cell.length_a   1.000
_cell.length_b   1.000
_cell.length_c   1.000
_cell.angle_alpha   90.00
_cell.angle_beta   90.00
_cell.angle_gamma   90.00
#
_symmetry.space_group_name_H-M   'P 1'
#
loop_
_entity.id
_entity.type
_entity.pdbx_description
1 polymer ?
#
loop_
_entity_poly.entity_id
_entity_poly.type
_entity_poly.pdbx_seq_one_letter_code
_entity_poly.pdbx_strand_id
1 'polypeptide(L)'
;MFERCLYFNVNALARAVNRIWDEAFSEFELSPSHAYLLRLVLTSPGLTPKQISHELKLEKSTITRFLTVLEKKGLIRRRKGISSDAREQAIYPTRKAEKISADLEEKGDELYQKMIGSIGKNSMTSLVSQIRDIEKNI
;
A
#
# COMPACT_ATOMS: atom_id res chain seq x y z
N MET A 1 -1.45 -17.72 26.65
CA MET A 1 -2.82 -18.23 26.52
C MET A 1 -3.27 -18.37 25.06
N PHE A 2 -2.87 -17.47 24.21
CA PHE A 2 -3.32 -17.46 22.79
C PHE A 2 -2.22 -17.76 21.78
N GLU A 3 -1.17 -18.46 22.20
CA GLU A 3 0.01 -18.73 21.36
C GLU A 3 -0.31 -19.45 20.05
N ARG A 4 -1.39 -20.25 20.03
CA ARG A 4 -1.83 -20.99 18.84
C ARG A 4 -2.90 -20.28 18.03
N CYS A 5 -3.37 -19.13 18.48
CA CYS A 5 -4.49 -18.44 17.86
C CYS A 5 -4.01 -17.52 16.73
N LEU A 6 -4.38 -17.84 15.50
CA LEU A 6 -4.01 -17.02 14.34
C LEU A 6 -4.51 -15.59 14.48
N TYR A 7 -5.79 -15.40 14.84
CA TYR A 7 -6.39 -14.08 15.02
C TYR A 7 -5.59 -13.21 15.98
N PHE A 8 -5.29 -13.74 17.17
CA PHE A 8 -4.55 -13.02 18.20
C PHE A 8 -3.15 -12.60 17.69
N ASN A 9 -2.41 -13.58 17.14
CA ASN A 9 -1.02 -13.34 16.73
C ASN A 9 -0.91 -12.41 15.51
N VAL A 10 -1.79 -12.57 14.53
CA VAL A 10 -1.82 -11.70 13.35
C VAL A 10 -2.12 -10.25 13.76
N ASN A 11 -3.11 -10.05 14.63
CA ASN A 11 -3.46 -8.69 15.07
C ASN A 11 -2.36 -8.06 15.93
N ALA A 12 -1.72 -8.83 16.78
CA ALA A 12 -0.58 -8.35 17.58
C ALA A 12 0.58 -7.94 16.67
N LEU A 13 0.91 -8.77 15.69
CA LEU A 13 1.95 -8.48 14.71
C LEU A 13 1.59 -7.26 13.87
N ALA A 14 0.34 -7.17 13.40
CA ALA A 14 -0.12 -6.04 12.60
C ALA A 14 0.06 -4.72 13.35
N ARG A 15 -0.27 -4.67 14.63
CA ARG A 15 -0.06 -3.46 15.45
C ARG A 15 1.42 -3.08 15.53
N ALA A 16 2.31 -4.04 15.69
CA ALA A 16 3.75 -3.79 15.75
C ALA A 16 4.29 -3.29 14.40
N VAL A 17 3.91 -3.96 13.32
CA VAL A 17 4.29 -3.60 11.96
C VAL A 17 3.74 -2.21 11.62
N ASN A 18 2.50 -1.92 11.94
CA ASN A 18 1.89 -0.60 11.69
C ASN A 18 2.68 0.53 12.34
N ARG A 19 3.12 0.35 13.58
CA ARG A 19 3.94 1.39 14.26
C ARG A 19 5.24 1.66 13.49
N ILE A 20 5.91 0.63 13.04
CA ILE A 20 7.19 0.75 12.30
C ILE A 20 6.95 1.46 10.95
N TRP A 21 5.91 1.04 10.23
CA TRP A 21 5.57 1.63 8.94
C TRP A 21 5.07 3.07 9.06
N ASP A 22 4.24 3.37 10.06
CA ASP A 22 3.78 4.75 10.34
C ASP A 22 4.96 5.68 10.57
N GLU A 23 5.91 5.28 11.38
CA GLU A 23 7.11 6.07 11.65
C GLU A 23 7.95 6.26 10.37
N ALA A 24 8.16 5.19 9.62
CA ALA A 24 8.97 5.23 8.40
C ALA A 24 8.42 6.18 7.34
N PHE A 25 7.10 6.17 7.12
CA PHE A 25 6.47 7.01 6.10
C PHE A 25 6.11 8.41 6.59
N SER A 26 6.28 8.70 7.88
CA SER A 26 5.97 10.01 8.44
C SER A 26 6.80 11.15 7.82
N GLU A 27 8.01 10.87 7.36
CA GLU A 27 8.84 11.89 6.67
C GLU A 27 8.22 12.38 5.37
N PHE A 28 7.34 11.60 4.75
CA PHE A 28 6.59 11.99 3.56
C PHE A 28 5.24 12.64 3.89
N GLU A 29 4.92 12.78 5.17
CA GLU A 29 3.60 13.23 5.63
C GLU A 29 2.46 12.35 5.09
N LEU A 30 2.73 11.06 4.95
CA LEU A 30 1.79 10.06 4.43
C LEU A 30 1.65 8.92 5.45
N SER A 31 0.42 8.42 5.60
CA SER A 31 0.23 7.13 6.24
C SER A 31 0.78 6.02 5.32
N PRO A 32 1.11 4.85 5.86
CA PRO A 32 1.52 3.72 5.03
C PRO A 32 0.54 3.39 3.91
N SER A 33 -0.76 3.41 4.21
CA SER A 33 -1.80 3.11 3.21
C SER A 33 -1.78 4.12 2.06
N HIS A 34 -1.65 5.41 2.36
CA HIS A 34 -1.53 6.45 1.34
C HIS A 34 -0.23 6.31 0.55
N ALA A 35 0.87 5.98 1.22
CA ALA A 35 2.15 5.78 0.57
C ALA A 35 2.11 4.60 -0.41
N TYR A 36 1.48 3.48 -0.02
CA TYR A 36 1.36 2.31 -0.89
C TYR A 36 0.45 2.58 -2.10
N LEU A 37 -0.64 3.31 -1.91
CA LEU A 37 -1.49 3.73 -3.03
C LEU A 37 -0.69 4.61 -3.99
N LEU A 38 0.05 5.57 -3.47
CA LEU A 38 0.88 6.45 -4.31
C LEU A 38 1.95 5.67 -5.06
N ARG A 39 2.62 4.72 -4.41
CA ARG A 39 3.61 3.85 -5.06
C ARG A 39 2.99 3.05 -6.20
N LEU A 40 1.77 2.53 -6.00
CA LEU A 40 1.06 1.82 -7.06
C LEU A 40 0.76 2.73 -8.25
N VAL A 41 0.27 3.95 -8.00
CA VAL A 41 -0.01 4.93 -9.05
C VAL A 41 1.27 5.33 -9.79
N LEU A 42 2.38 5.49 -9.08
CA LEU A 42 3.68 5.80 -9.68
C LEU A 42 4.19 4.66 -10.57
N THR A 43 3.98 3.42 -10.15
CA THR A 43 4.41 2.24 -10.89
C THR A 43 3.51 1.95 -12.09
N SER A 44 2.21 2.17 -11.93
CA SER A 44 1.18 1.85 -12.92
C SER A 44 0.23 3.02 -13.12
N PRO A 45 0.69 4.11 -13.78
CA PRO A 45 -0.17 5.26 -14.04
C PRO A 45 -1.38 4.87 -14.89
N GLY A 46 -2.51 5.48 -14.60
CA GLY A 46 -3.73 5.29 -15.39
C GLY A 46 -4.67 4.20 -14.89
N LEU A 47 -4.41 3.64 -13.71
CA LEU A 47 -5.35 2.69 -13.10
C LEU A 47 -6.64 3.40 -12.67
N THR A 48 -7.76 2.68 -12.77
CA THR A 48 -9.05 3.15 -12.25
C THR A 48 -9.11 2.90 -10.73
N PRO A 49 -9.97 3.62 -9.99
CA PRO A 49 -10.18 3.33 -8.57
C PRO A 49 -10.56 1.88 -8.29
N LYS A 50 -11.32 1.26 -9.17
CA LYS A 50 -11.69 -0.16 -9.05
C LYS A 50 -10.47 -1.07 -9.14
N GLN A 51 -9.58 -0.82 -10.10
CA GLN A 51 -8.34 -1.58 -10.25
C GLN A 51 -7.42 -1.38 -9.04
N ILE A 52 -7.32 -0.16 -8.54
CA ILE A 52 -6.53 0.16 -7.33
C ILE A 52 -7.10 -0.59 -6.11
N SER A 53 -8.43 -0.59 -5.94
CA SER A 53 -9.12 -1.32 -4.87
C SER A 53 -8.76 -2.81 -4.91
N HIS A 54 -8.79 -3.40 -6.09
CA HIS A 54 -8.45 -4.81 -6.29
C HIS A 54 -6.97 -5.09 -5.94
N GLU A 55 -6.05 -4.27 -6.44
CA GLU A 55 -4.62 -4.45 -6.20
C GLU A 55 -4.24 -4.30 -4.73
N LEU A 56 -4.81 -3.30 -4.05
CA LEU A 56 -4.51 -3.02 -2.65
C LEU A 56 -5.37 -3.82 -1.68
N LYS A 57 -6.34 -4.58 -2.18
CA LYS A 57 -7.27 -5.39 -1.37
C LYS A 57 -8.00 -4.55 -0.33
N LEU A 58 -8.46 -3.38 -0.75
CA LEU A 58 -9.18 -2.43 0.09
C LEU A 58 -10.56 -2.14 -0.50
N GLU A 59 -11.49 -1.77 0.37
CA GLU A 59 -12.84 -1.38 -0.05
C GLU A 59 -12.79 -0.15 -0.97
N LYS A 60 -13.71 -0.10 -1.93
CA LYS A 60 -13.81 1.01 -2.88
C LYS A 60 -13.99 2.36 -2.18
N SER A 61 -14.80 2.40 -1.11
CA SER A 61 -15.03 3.61 -0.32
C SER A 61 -13.74 4.10 0.37
N THR A 62 -12.90 3.18 0.83
CA THR A 62 -11.60 3.49 1.42
C THR A 62 -10.66 4.09 0.38
N ILE A 63 -10.60 3.49 -0.81
CA ILE A 63 -9.79 4.01 -1.91
C ILE A 63 -10.26 5.42 -2.30
N THR A 64 -11.55 5.66 -2.40
CA THR A 64 -12.11 6.98 -2.71
C THR A 64 -11.62 8.04 -1.71
N ARG A 65 -11.64 7.72 -0.42
CA ARG A 65 -11.15 8.64 0.63
C ARG A 65 -9.65 8.88 0.51
N PHE A 66 -8.87 7.84 0.26
CA PHE A 66 -7.41 7.96 0.12
C PHE A 66 -7.03 8.79 -1.11
N LEU A 67 -7.73 8.59 -2.23
CA LEU A 67 -7.51 9.38 -3.44
C LEU A 67 -7.81 10.86 -3.20
N THR A 68 -8.86 11.17 -2.45
CA THR A 68 -9.20 12.56 -2.09
C THR A 68 -8.07 13.21 -1.28
N VAL A 69 -7.50 12.49 -0.32
CA VAL A 69 -6.37 12.99 0.47
C VAL A 69 -5.14 13.23 -0.40
N LEU A 70 -4.80 12.27 -1.25
CA LEU A 70 -3.62 12.39 -2.13
C LEU A 70 -3.79 13.52 -3.16
N GLU A 71 -5.00 13.71 -3.66
CA GLU A 71 -5.30 14.81 -4.58
C GLU A 71 -5.13 16.17 -3.90
N LYS A 72 -5.65 16.30 -2.68
CA LYS A 72 -5.47 17.53 -1.87
C LYS A 72 -4.00 17.84 -1.58
N LYS A 73 -3.19 16.81 -1.40
CA LYS A 73 -1.74 16.96 -1.19
C LYS A 73 -0.99 17.26 -2.49
N GLY A 74 -1.67 17.26 -3.63
CA GLY A 74 -1.06 17.52 -4.93
C GLY A 74 -0.20 16.36 -5.43
N LEU A 75 -0.50 15.14 -5.01
CA LEU A 75 0.30 13.96 -5.35
C LEU A 75 -0.32 13.12 -6.46
N ILE A 76 -1.63 13.21 -6.66
CA ILE A 76 -2.32 12.55 -7.77
C ILE A 76 -3.22 13.53 -8.50
N ARG A 77 -3.54 13.17 -9.73
CA ARG A 77 -4.56 13.85 -10.54
C ARG A 77 -5.46 12.81 -11.20
N ARG A 78 -6.66 13.21 -11.47
CA ARG A 78 -7.68 12.37 -12.10
C ARG A 78 -7.90 12.82 -13.54
N ARG A 79 -8.05 11.86 -14.44
CA ARG A 79 -8.45 12.09 -15.82
C ARG A 79 -9.67 11.24 -16.13
N LYS A 80 -10.58 11.77 -16.96
CA LYS A 80 -11.62 10.94 -17.54
C LYS A 80 -10.97 9.85 -18.38
N GLY A 81 -11.34 8.60 -18.11
CA GLY A 81 -10.84 7.47 -18.89
C GLY A 81 -11.32 7.54 -20.35
N ILE A 82 -10.59 6.83 -21.21
CA ILE A 82 -10.92 6.69 -22.64
C ILE A 82 -12.07 5.70 -22.83
N SER A 83 -12.53 5.04 -21.76
CA SER A 83 -13.61 4.08 -21.84
C SER A 83 -14.94 4.75 -22.12
N SER A 84 -15.90 3.98 -22.65
CA SER A 84 -17.26 4.44 -22.94
C SER A 84 -18.05 4.84 -21.68
N ASP A 85 -17.55 4.50 -20.49
CA ASP A 85 -18.17 4.93 -19.24
C ASP A 85 -17.57 6.26 -18.79
N ALA A 86 -18.35 7.34 -18.93
CA ALA A 86 -17.96 8.70 -18.55
C ALA A 86 -17.70 8.86 -17.03
N ARG A 87 -18.07 7.86 -16.21
CA ARG A 87 -17.83 7.87 -14.75
C ARG A 87 -16.46 7.30 -14.40
N GLU A 88 -15.87 6.56 -15.31
CA GLU A 88 -14.57 5.92 -15.06
C GLU A 88 -13.46 6.96 -15.14
N GLN A 89 -12.67 7.05 -14.07
CA GLN A 89 -11.55 7.95 -13.98
C GLN A 89 -10.25 7.15 -13.91
N ALA A 90 -9.23 7.64 -14.60
CA ALA A 90 -7.89 7.12 -14.52
C ALA A 90 -7.07 7.99 -13.58
N ILE A 91 -6.26 7.38 -12.75
CA ILE A 91 -5.46 8.04 -11.71
C ILE A 91 -4.00 8.13 -12.16
N TYR A 92 -3.43 9.32 -12.09
CA TYR A 92 -2.06 9.60 -12.51
C TYR A 92 -1.29 10.30 -11.41
N PRO A 93 0.03 10.07 -11.32
CA PRO A 93 0.87 10.84 -10.41
C PRO A 93 1.09 12.25 -10.94
N THR A 94 1.30 13.18 -10.03
CA THR A 94 1.75 14.53 -10.37
C THR A 94 3.28 14.57 -10.45
N ARG A 95 3.83 15.67 -10.96
CA ARG A 95 5.26 15.92 -10.95
C ARG A 95 5.82 15.93 -9.51
N LYS A 96 5.06 16.46 -8.55
CA LYS A 96 5.42 16.45 -7.13
C LYS A 96 5.60 15.02 -6.63
N ALA A 97 4.69 14.11 -6.99
CA ALA A 97 4.79 12.69 -6.64
C ALA A 97 5.99 12.02 -7.30
N GLU A 98 6.23 12.30 -8.56
CA GLU A 98 7.39 11.76 -9.29
C GLU A 98 8.71 12.12 -8.64
N LYS A 99 8.82 13.31 -8.05
CA LYS A 99 10.04 13.77 -7.37
C LYS A 99 10.35 12.97 -6.10
N ILE A 100 9.36 12.41 -5.44
CA ILE A 100 9.56 11.61 -4.22
C ILE A 100 9.53 10.11 -4.49
N SER A 101 9.36 9.69 -5.74
CA SER A 101 9.21 8.28 -6.10
C SER A 101 10.40 7.43 -5.67
N ALA A 102 11.62 7.87 -5.96
CA ALA A 102 12.84 7.14 -5.59
C ALA A 102 12.96 6.98 -4.07
N ASP A 103 12.67 8.04 -3.32
CA ASP A 103 12.74 8.03 -1.86
C ASP A 103 11.68 7.10 -1.24
N LEU A 104 10.47 7.07 -1.83
CA LEU A 104 9.43 6.13 -1.41
C LEU A 104 9.85 4.67 -1.62
N GLU A 105 10.45 4.37 -2.76
CA GLU A 105 10.93 3.02 -3.06
C GLU A 105 12.11 2.63 -2.14
N GLU A 106 13.03 3.54 -1.91
CA GLU A 106 14.13 3.32 -0.98
C GLU A 106 13.62 3.02 0.43
N LYS A 107 12.61 3.75 0.90
CA LYS A 107 11.99 3.49 2.20
C LYS A 107 11.36 2.10 2.26
N GLY A 108 10.68 1.70 1.22
CA GLY A 108 10.12 0.35 1.10
C GLY A 108 11.21 -0.73 1.19
N ASP A 109 12.32 -0.52 0.50
CA ASP A 109 13.46 -1.45 0.52
C ASP A 109 14.11 -1.53 1.90
N GLU A 110 14.28 -0.41 2.58
CA GLU A 110 14.78 -0.37 3.96
C GLU A 110 13.92 -1.19 4.91
N LEU A 111 12.60 -1.04 4.81
CA LEU A 111 11.65 -1.79 5.63
C LEU A 111 11.68 -3.29 5.30
N TYR A 112 11.78 -3.63 4.04
CA TYR A 112 11.92 -5.02 3.60
C TYR A 112 13.19 -5.65 4.20
N GLN A 113 14.32 -4.96 4.13
CA GLN A 113 15.58 -5.43 4.72
C GLN A 113 15.47 -5.57 6.24
N LYS A 114 14.80 -4.65 6.90
CA LYS A 114 14.56 -4.74 8.35
C LYS A 114 13.76 -5.99 8.71
N MET A 115 12.73 -6.31 7.93
CA MET A 115 11.91 -7.50 8.15
C MET A 115 12.72 -8.79 7.90
N ILE A 116 13.51 -8.82 6.84
CA ILE A 116 14.42 -9.94 6.57
C ILE A 116 15.39 -10.16 7.74
N GLY A 117 15.91 -9.07 8.31
CA GLY A 117 16.84 -9.15 9.44
C GLY A 117 16.23 -9.76 10.70
N SER A 118 14.91 -9.77 10.84
CA SER A 118 14.22 -10.28 12.04
C SER A 118 14.23 -11.82 12.14
N ILE A 119 14.01 -12.52 11.03
CA ILE A 119 13.92 -14.00 11.02
C ILE A 119 14.70 -14.65 9.86
N GLY A 120 15.40 -13.85 9.05
CA GLY A 120 16.11 -14.33 7.87
C GLY A 120 15.27 -14.31 6.60
N LYS A 121 15.95 -14.24 5.45
CA LYS A 121 15.30 -14.10 4.14
C LYS A 121 14.39 -15.28 3.80
N ASN A 122 14.88 -16.50 3.97
CA ASN A 122 14.09 -17.70 3.62
C ASN A 122 12.86 -17.85 4.49
N SER A 123 12.99 -17.61 5.80
CA SER A 123 11.86 -17.67 6.73
C SER A 123 10.84 -16.58 6.43
N MET A 124 11.29 -15.37 6.12
CA MET A 124 10.40 -14.26 5.79
C MET A 124 9.64 -14.54 4.49
N THR A 125 10.31 -15.01 3.47
CA THR A 125 9.69 -15.38 2.17
C THR A 125 8.63 -16.47 2.36
N SER A 126 8.96 -17.50 3.15
CA SER A 126 8.04 -18.59 3.46
C SER A 126 6.82 -18.09 4.24
N LEU A 127 7.04 -17.25 5.26
CA LEU A 127 5.97 -16.67 6.07
C LEU A 127 4.98 -15.87 5.21
N VAL A 128 5.48 -14.97 4.36
CA VAL A 128 4.64 -14.15 3.49
C VAL A 128 3.84 -15.01 2.52
N SER A 129 4.47 -16.05 1.95
CA SER A 129 3.79 -17.00 1.07
C SER A 129 2.66 -17.71 1.80
N GLN A 130 2.89 -18.18 3.02
CA GLN A 130 1.88 -18.85 3.84
C GLN A 130 0.72 -17.93 4.20
N ILE A 131 1.00 -16.66 4.53
CA ILE A 131 -0.04 -15.66 4.82
C ILE A 131 -0.94 -15.48 3.58
N ARG A 132 -0.36 -15.37 2.40
CA ARG A 132 -1.10 -15.24 1.15
C ARG A 132 -1.95 -16.48 0.85
N ASP A 133 -1.43 -17.66 1.13
CA ASP A 133 -2.17 -18.91 0.94
C ASP A 133 -3.37 -18.99 1.88
N ILE A 134 -3.21 -18.62 3.14
CA ILE A 134 -4.31 -18.57 4.12
C ILE A 134 -5.40 -17.62 3.62
N GLU A 135 -5.02 -16.42 3.19
CA GLU A 135 -5.96 -15.43 2.67
C GLU A 135 -6.79 -15.97 1.50
N LYS A 136 -6.17 -16.69 0.58
CA LYS A 136 -6.87 -17.28 -0.57
C LYS A 136 -7.83 -18.41 -0.17
N ASN A 137 -7.58 -19.09 0.93
CA ASN A 137 -8.31 -20.29 1.32
C ASN A 137 -9.38 -20.05 2.39
N ILE A 138 -9.56 -18.82 2.86
CA ILE A 138 -10.62 -18.50 3.84
C ILE A 138 -11.80 -17.67 3.20
#